data_c24cc270fe5ea7d02eb1d5f9aaeb70a9
#
_entry.id   c24cc270fe5ea7d02eb1d5f9aaeb70a9
#
_cell.length_a   1.000
_cell.length_b   1.000
_cell.length_c   1.000
_cell.angle_alpha   90.00
_cell.angle_beta   90.00
_cell.angle_gamma   90.00
#
_symmetry.space_group_name_H-M   'P 1'
#
loop_
_entity.id
_entity.type
_entity.pdbx_description
1 polymer ?
#
loop_
_entity_poly.entity_id
_entity_poly.type
_entity_poly.pdbx_seq_one_letter_code
_entity_poly.pdbx_strand_id
1 'polypeptide(L)'
;MLYTDVSPKQKYIITLNQWFDESLLKETNAQPIYYPSINKKNLDEFSLKFSKKFNYKPNHISLLSYDLIGLIYYLSLKNNPLEISKSFKTKNSFKGKIGVFEIKDNKINHQLNFYEINNGKLKEIF
;
A
#
# COMPACT_ATOMS: atom_id res chain seq x y z
N MET A 1 -1.29 -23.50 5.37
CA MET A 1 -0.10 -23.41 6.21
C MET A 1 -0.55 -23.65 7.65
N LEU A 2 -0.16 -24.78 8.24
CA LEU A 2 -0.55 -25.15 9.60
C LEU A 2 0.34 -24.35 10.59
N TYR A 3 -0.24 -23.41 11.28
CA TYR A 3 0.43 -22.64 12.36
C TYR A 3 0.41 -23.43 13.68
N THR A 4 0.84 -24.66 13.64
CA THR A 4 1.07 -25.43 14.86
C THR A 4 2.45 -25.04 15.41
N ASP A 5 2.51 -24.62 16.66
CA ASP A 5 3.71 -24.41 17.49
C ASP A 5 4.41 -23.04 17.45
N VAL A 6 3.71 -21.95 17.23
CA VAL A 6 4.27 -20.63 17.53
C VAL A 6 3.84 -20.22 18.94
N SER A 7 4.75 -20.38 19.91
CA SER A 7 4.53 -19.84 21.25
C SER A 7 4.31 -18.31 21.15
N PRO A 8 3.19 -17.77 21.63
CA PRO A 8 2.85 -16.36 21.42
C PRO A 8 3.77 -15.37 22.14
N LYS A 9 4.66 -15.84 23.00
CA LYS A 9 5.44 -14.97 23.89
C LYS A 9 6.73 -14.38 23.30
N GLN A 10 7.17 -14.75 22.09
CA GLN A 10 8.48 -14.30 21.58
C GLN A 10 8.62 -14.13 20.06
N LYS A 11 7.55 -14.22 19.25
CA LYS A 11 7.68 -14.11 17.80
C LYS A 11 6.76 -13.03 17.26
N TYR A 12 7.33 -12.10 16.48
CA TYR A 12 6.58 -11.14 15.71
C TYR A 12 6.28 -11.73 14.34
N ILE A 13 5.02 -11.76 13.94
CA ILE A 13 4.63 -12.16 12.59
C ILE A 13 4.56 -10.90 11.74
N ILE A 14 5.44 -10.79 10.75
CA ILE A 14 5.46 -9.70 9.78
C ILE A 14 5.02 -10.26 8.45
N THR A 15 4.04 -9.63 7.82
CA THR A 15 3.51 -10.06 6.52
C THR A 15 3.41 -8.90 5.55
N LEU A 16 3.11 -9.19 4.28
CA LEU A 16 2.82 -8.20 3.26
C LEU A 16 1.32 -7.89 3.26
N ASN A 17 0.95 -6.64 2.96
CA ASN A 17 -0.45 -6.24 2.97
C ASN A 17 -1.30 -6.97 1.91
N GLN A 18 -0.71 -7.45 0.84
CA GLN A 18 -1.42 -8.25 -0.18
C GLN A 18 -1.97 -9.57 0.38
N TRP A 19 -1.52 -9.98 1.54
CA TRP A 19 -2.00 -11.18 2.25
C TRP A 19 -2.99 -10.81 3.35
N PHE A 20 -3.28 -9.53 3.52
CA PHE A 20 -4.28 -9.12 4.47
C PHE A 20 -5.66 -9.58 4.02
N ASP A 21 -6.30 -10.34 4.87
CA ASP A 21 -7.70 -10.73 4.78
C ASP A 21 -8.37 -10.43 6.12
N GLU A 22 -9.64 -10.05 6.09
CA GLU A 22 -10.40 -9.76 7.31
C GLU A 22 -10.51 -10.97 8.26
N SER A 23 -10.32 -12.19 7.73
CA SER A 23 -10.23 -13.40 8.55
C SER A 23 -9.08 -13.35 9.55
N LEU A 24 -7.98 -12.66 9.23
CA LEU A 24 -6.85 -12.48 10.15
C LEU A 24 -7.23 -11.75 11.44
N LEU A 25 -8.28 -10.95 11.42
CA LEU A 25 -8.81 -10.31 12.63
C LEU A 25 -9.41 -11.33 13.60
N LYS A 26 -9.83 -12.49 13.11
CA LYS A 26 -10.43 -13.57 13.89
C LYS A 26 -9.39 -14.60 14.36
N GLU A 27 -8.21 -14.62 13.74
CA GLU A 27 -7.12 -15.56 14.07
C GLU A 27 -6.28 -15.06 15.26
N THR A 28 -6.88 -15.09 16.44
CA THR A 28 -6.24 -14.55 17.67
C THR A 28 -4.93 -15.26 18.05
N ASN A 29 -4.79 -16.54 17.68
CA ASN A 29 -3.57 -17.32 17.97
C ASN A 29 -2.36 -16.88 17.13
N ALA A 30 -2.59 -16.22 15.99
CA ALA A 30 -1.53 -15.69 15.13
C ALA A 30 -1.16 -14.24 15.46
N GLN A 31 -1.88 -13.58 16.36
CA GLN A 31 -1.66 -12.18 16.72
C GLN A 31 -0.62 -12.05 17.85
N PRO A 32 0.14 -10.95 17.89
CA PRO A 32 0.07 -9.78 17.00
C PRO A 32 0.68 -10.00 15.62
N ILE A 33 0.04 -9.46 14.58
CA ILE A 33 0.51 -9.48 13.20
C ILE A 33 0.83 -8.06 12.77
N TYR A 34 1.98 -7.87 12.10
CA TYR A 34 2.44 -6.57 11.61
C TYR A 34 2.57 -6.59 10.10
N TYR A 35 2.18 -5.51 9.45
CA TYR A 35 2.36 -5.36 8.00
C TYR A 35 2.44 -3.91 7.55
N PRO A 36 3.29 -3.60 6.54
CA PRO A 36 3.30 -2.31 5.88
C PRO A 36 2.14 -2.22 4.88
N SER A 37 1.49 -1.09 4.81
CA SER A 37 0.45 -0.82 3.82
C SER A 37 0.34 0.65 3.49
N ILE A 38 -0.34 0.95 2.41
CA ILE A 38 -0.79 2.32 2.14
C ILE A 38 -1.80 2.75 3.20
N ASN A 39 -1.95 4.07 3.36
CA ASN A 39 -2.90 4.61 4.33
C ASN A 39 -4.30 3.99 4.15
N LYS A 40 -4.84 3.41 5.22
CA LYS A 40 -6.10 2.66 5.17
C LYS A 40 -7.27 3.51 4.70
N LYS A 41 -7.37 4.76 5.14
CA LYS A 41 -8.45 5.65 4.72
C LYS A 41 -8.42 5.89 3.21
N ASN A 42 -7.23 6.14 2.66
CA ASN A 42 -7.05 6.34 1.22
C ASN A 42 -7.41 5.07 0.43
N LEU A 43 -7.01 3.90 0.96
CA LEU A 43 -7.34 2.60 0.37
C LEU A 43 -8.85 2.37 0.34
N ASP A 44 -9.52 2.60 1.46
CA ASP A 44 -10.97 2.38 1.59
C ASP A 44 -11.75 3.33 0.66
N GLU A 45 -11.38 4.62 0.61
CA GLU A 45 -11.99 5.60 -0.29
C GLU A 45 -11.81 5.24 -1.77
N PHE A 46 -10.61 4.82 -2.15
CA PHE A 46 -10.34 4.38 -3.51
C PHE A 46 -11.15 3.14 -3.86
N SER A 47 -11.12 2.14 -2.98
CA SER A 47 -11.84 0.87 -3.17
C SER A 47 -13.34 1.07 -3.33
N LEU A 48 -13.93 1.98 -2.53
CA LEU A 48 -15.34 2.32 -2.66
C LEU A 48 -15.68 2.95 -4.02
N LYS A 49 -14.87 3.93 -4.47
CA LYS A 49 -15.06 4.59 -5.76
C LYS A 49 -14.87 3.65 -6.94
N PHE A 50 -13.83 2.82 -6.85
CA PHE A 50 -13.52 1.83 -7.87
C PHE A 50 -14.65 0.80 -8.00
N SER A 51 -15.10 0.24 -6.88
CA SER A 51 -16.18 -0.76 -6.87
C SER A 51 -17.51 -0.20 -7.39
N LYS A 52 -17.83 1.07 -7.09
CA LYS A 52 -19.00 1.74 -7.65
C LYS A 52 -18.93 1.89 -9.18
N LYS A 53 -17.73 2.08 -9.73
CA LYS A 53 -17.55 2.29 -11.17
C LYS A 53 -17.45 0.99 -11.95
N PHE A 54 -16.78 0.00 -11.40
CA PHE A 54 -16.41 -1.23 -12.12
C PHE A 54 -17.13 -2.49 -11.62
N ASN A 55 -17.91 -2.38 -10.55
CA ASN A 55 -18.67 -3.46 -9.92
C ASN A 55 -17.82 -4.64 -9.41
N TYR A 56 -16.55 -4.38 -9.10
CA TYR A 56 -15.65 -5.33 -8.42
C TYR A 56 -14.61 -4.59 -7.58
N LYS A 57 -13.97 -5.28 -6.64
CA LYS A 57 -12.95 -4.68 -5.75
C LYS A 57 -11.62 -4.52 -6.50
N PRO A 58 -10.90 -3.41 -6.31
CA PRO A 58 -9.57 -3.25 -6.88
C PRO A 58 -8.59 -4.21 -6.22
N ASN A 59 -7.63 -4.66 -7.00
CA ASN A 59 -6.46 -5.36 -6.48
C ASN A 59 -5.31 -4.37 -6.22
N HIS A 60 -4.22 -4.86 -5.65
CA HIS A 60 -3.04 -4.04 -5.32
C HIS A 60 -2.43 -3.34 -6.54
N ILE A 61 -2.38 -4.05 -7.67
CA ILE A 61 -1.83 -3.49 -8.92
C ILE A 61 -2.69 -2.35 -9.44
N SER A 62 -4.02 -2.45 -9.33
CA SER A 62 -4.93 -1.38 -9.72
C SER A 62 -4.67 -0.08 -8.95
N LEU A 63 -4.36 -0.21 -7.67
CA LEU A 63 -4.04 0.92 -6.80
C LEU A 63 -2.73 1.61 -7.21
N LEU A 64 -1.68 0.83 -7.37
CA LEU A 64 -0.36 1.34 -7.79
C LEU A 64 -0.42 1.95 -9.19
N SER A 65 -1.13 1.32 -10.11
CA SER A 65 -1.30 1.80 -11.48
C SER A 65 -2.04 3.13 -11.54
N TYR A 66 -3.03 3.33 -10.68
CA TYR A 66 -3.78 4.58 -10.64
C TYR A 66 -2.87 5.78 -10.36
N ASP A 67 -2.04 5.69 -9.34
CA ASP A 67 -1.12 6.78 -8.98
C ASP A 67 0.03 6.92 -9.99
N LEU A 68 0.52 5.81 -10.54
CA LEU A 68 1.56 5.84 -11.57
C LEU A 68 1.07 6.54 -12.84
N ILE A 69 -0.13 6.24 -13.31
CA ILE A 69 -0.72 6.91 -14.48
C ILE A 69 -0.94 8.40 -14.18
N GLY A 70 -1.41 8.72 -12.98
CA GLY A 70 -1.55 10.10 -12.51
C GLY A 70 -0.22 10.86 -12.53
N LEU A 71 0.86 10.22 -12.10
CA LEU A 71 2.21 10.79 -12.15
C LEU A 71 2.67 11.03 -13.59
N ILE A 72 2.54 10.04 -14.46
CA ILE A 72 2.94 10.16 -15.87
C ILE A 72 2.17 11.31 -16.54
N TYR A 73 0.86 11.38 -16.29
CA TYR A 73 0.04 12.48 -16.81
C TYR A 73 0.52 13.84 -16.29
N TYR A 74 0.77 13.96 -14.98
CA TYR A 74 1.28 15.20 -14.39
C TYR A 74 2.62 15.63 -14.97
N LEU A 75 3.54 14.69 -15.16
CA LEU A 75 4.84 14.95 -15.76
C LEU A 75 4.72 15.36 -17.24
N SER A 76 3.77 14.77 -17.97
CA SER A 76 3.54 15.12 -19.38
C SER A 76 2.97 16.53 -19.57
N LEU A 77 2.25 17.05 -18.58
CA LEU A 77 1.76 18.43 -18.59
C LEU A 77 2.85 19.46 -18.31
N LYS A 78 3.86 19.07 -17.52
CA LYS A 78 4.95 19.97 -17.12
C LYS A 78 6.16 19.93 -18.00
N ASN A 79 6.41 18.81 -18.64
CA ASN A 79 7.62 18.58 -19.41
C ASN A 79 7.27 18.14 -20.83
N ASN A 80 8.15 18.46 -21.78
CA ASN A 80 8.07 17.82 -23.09
C ASN A 80 8.10 16.29 -22.89
N PRO A 81 7.27 15.49 -23.58
CA PRO A 81 7.26 14.03 -23.48
C PRO A 81 8.65 13.37 -23.59
N LEU A 82 9.54 13.96 -24.38
CA LEU A 82 10.95 13.51 -24.50
C LEU A 82 11.79 13.72 -23.24
N GLU A 83 11.33 14.54 -22.30
CA GLU A 83 12.04 14.86 -21.05
C GLU A 83 11.50 14.13 -19.82
N ILE A 84 10.41 13.38 -19.98
CA ILE A 84 9.82 12.60 -18.86
C ILE A 84 10.88 11.66 -18.26
N SER A 85 11.72 11.05 -19.09
CA SER A 85 12.79 10.16 -18.62
C SER A 85 13.80 10.87 -17.71
N LYS A 86 14.04 12.18 -17.91
CA LYS A 86 14.92 12.97 -17.03
C LYS A 86 14.30 13.15 -15.64
N SER A 87 12.98 13.26 -15.57
CA SER A 87 12.25 13.40 -14.30
C SER A 87 12.35 12.15 -13.41
N PHE A 88 12.60 10.98 -13.99
CA PHE A 88 12.84 9.74 -13.24
C PHE A 88 14.27 9.63 -12.71
N LYS A 89 15.21 10.39 -13.26
CA LYS A 89 16.61 10.41 -12.82
C LYS A 89 16.87 11.40 -11.68
N THR A 90 16.05 12.41 -11.56
CA THR A 90 16.15 13.43 -10.51
C THR A 90 15.27 13.07 -9.32
N LYS A 91 15.69 13.50 -8.12
CA LYS A 91 14.87 13.31 -6.93
C LYS A 91 13.61 14.15 -7.02
N ASN A 92 12.46 13.50 -7.11
CA ASN A 92 11.14 14.11 -7.13
C ASN A 92 10.24 13.42 -6.13
N SER A 93 9.38 14.19 -5.49
CA SER A 93 8.33 13.69 -4.60
C SER A 93 6.97 13.97 -5.23
N PHE A 94 6.10 13.00 -5.20
CA PHE A 94 4.76 13.09 -5.71
C PHE A 94 3.76 12.58 -4.66
N LYS A 95 2.75 13.39 -4.39
CA LYS A 95 1.64 12.98 -3.53
C LYS A 95 0.50 12.48 -4.41
N GLY A 96 0.43 11.18 -4.55
CA GLY A 96 -0.67 10.51 -5.24
C GLY A 96 -1.94 10.44 -4.38
N LYS A 97 -2.96 9.84 -4.94
CA LYS A 97 -4.23 9.61 -4.23
C LYS A 97 -4.09 8.57 -3.12
N ILE A 98 -3.21 7.63 -3.32
CA ILE A 98 -3.04 6.47 -2.43
C ILE A 98 -1.94 6.73 -1.41
N GLY A 99 -1.01 7.65 -1.72
CA GLY A 99 0.07 7.98 -0.80
C GLY A 99 1.12 8.88 -1.42
N VAL A 100 2.20 9.04 -0.68
CA VAL A 100 3.39 9.77 -1.13
C VAL A 100 4.40 8.77 -1.66
N PHE A 101 4.94 9.05 -2.83
CA PHE A 101 6.08 8.33 -3.35
C PHE A 101 7.16 9.26 -3.86
N GLU A 102 8.38 8.81 -3.72
CA GLU A 102 9.58 9.50 -4.14
C GLU A 102 10.19 8.79 -5.32
N ILE A 103 10.59 9.54 -6.32
CA ILE A 103 11.37 9.04 -7.44
C ILE A 103 12.81 9.45 -7.19
N LYS A 104 13.69 8.48 -7.23
CA LYS A 104 15.14 8.70 -7.13
C LYS A 104 15.87 7.57 -7.86
N ASP A 105 16.85 7.94 -8.69
CA ASP A 105 17.72 6.98 -9.40
C ASP A 105 16.93 5.89 -10.17
N ASN A 106 15.89 6.29 -10.90
CA ASN A 106 14.95 5.40 -11.62
C ASN A 106 14.21 4.40 -10.71
N LYS A 107 14.15 4.65 -9.42
CA LYS A 107 13.40 3.84 -8.45
C LYS A 107 12.25 4.66 -7.88
N ILE A 108 11.16 3.97 -7.60
CA ILE A 108 10.00 4.54 -6.92
C ILE A 108 9.97 3.97 -5.50
N ASN A 109 10.05 4.86 -4.52
CA ASN A 109 9.92 4.52 -3.11
C ASN A 109 8.55 4.99 -2.61
N HIS A 110 7.72 4.07 -2.16
CA HIS A 110 6.46 4.37 -1.52
C HIS A 110 6.67 4.58 -0.02
N GLN A 111 6.08 5.65 0.50
CA GLN A 111 5.93 5.81 1.94
C GLN A 111 4.72 4.97 2.38
N LEU A 112 4.98 3.96 3.17
CA LEU A 112 3.96 3.07 3.71
C LEU A 112 3.73 3.39 5.18
N ASN A 113 2.48 3.21 5.62
CA ASN A 113 2.12 3.17 7.02
C ASN A 113 2.35 1.76 7.56
N PHE A 114 2.53 1.63 8.85
CA PHE A 114 2.73 0.33 9.50
C PHE A 114 1.56 0.03 10.41
N TYR A 115 1.02 -1.18 10.28
CA TYR A 115 -0.19 -1.60 10.96
C TYR A 115 0.07 -2.81 11.85
N GLU A 116 -0.65 -2.86 12.97
CA GLU A 116 -0.73 -3.98 13.89
C GLU A 116 -2.15 -4.53 13.90
N ILE A 117 -2.26 -5.86 13.84
CA ILE A 117 -3.49 -6.57 14.17
C ILE A 117 -3.25 -7.24 15.52
N ASN A 118 -4.02 -6.83 16.52
CA ASN A 118 -3.91 -7.37 17.86
C ASN A 118 -5.27 -7.42 18.54
N ASN A 119 -5.60 -8.54 19.19
CA ASN A 119 -6.90 -8.77 19.81
C ASN A 119 -8.09 -8.49 18.89
N GLY A 120 -7.99 -8.92 17.63
CA GLY A 120 -9.03 -8.72 16.62
C GLY A 120 -9.21 -7.28 16.14
N LYS A 121 -8.30 -6.38 16.50
CA LYS A 121 -8.35 -4.96 16.14
C LYS A 121 -7.16 -4.57 15.28
N LEU A 122 -7.45 -3.75 14.27
CA LEU A 122 -6.45 -3.11 13.43
C LEU A 122 -6.10 -1.75 14.00
N LYS A 123 -4.80 -1.50 14.15
CA LYS A 123 -4.24 -0.22 14.62
C LYS A 123 -3.11 0.21 13.70
N GLU A 124 -3.09 1.49 13.33
CA GLU A 124 -1.94 2.12 12.71
C GLU A 124 -0.92 2.46 13.80
N ILE A 125 0.35 2.10 13.58
CA ILE A 125 1.42 2.29 14.56
C ILE A 125 2.29 3.48 14.18
N PHE A 126 2.59 3.65 12.88
CA PHE A 126 3.26 4.81 12.27
C PHE A 126 3.16 4.79 10.75
#